data_a0507448e80f3a1515f12116e8b42683
#
_entry.id   a0507448e80f3a1515f12116e8b42683
#
_cell.length_a   1.000
_cell.length_b   1.000
_cell.length_c   1.000
_cell.angle_alpha   90.00
_cell.angle_beta   90.00
_cell.angle_gamma   90.00
#
_symmetry.space_group_name_H-M   'P 1'
#
loop_
_entity.id
_entity.type
_entity.pdbx_description
1 polymer ?
#
loop_
_entity_poly.entity_id
_entity_poly.type
_entity_poly.pdbx_seq_one_letter_code
_entity_poly.pdbx_strand_id
1 'polypeptide(L)'
;MGTDLAAGTSPASAGTNLSAALATETARKAARAILDKLGYVGVIGVEFFVLPDGGLVANEIAPRVHNSGHWTEAACVISQFEQHIRAVAGHTLGDPRRHSD
;
A
#
# COMPACT_ATOMS: atom_id res chain seq x y z
N MET A 1 -15.42 1.94 -3.57
CA MET A 1 -14.56 1.70 -2.41
C MET A 1 -13.13 1.51 -2.86
N GLY A 2 -12.22 2.21 -2.26
CA GLY A 2 -10.83 2.13 -2.65
C GLY A 2 -10.10 0.94 -2.02
N THR A 3 -8.94 0.63 -2.56
CA THR A 3 -8.06 -0.41 -2.04
C THR A 3 -6.68 0.18 -1.87
N ASP A 4 -6.13 0.04 -0.67
CA ASP A 4 -4.75 0.37 -0.43
C ASP A 4 -3.91 -0.87 -0.72
N LEU A 5 -3.09 -0.84 -1.72
CA LEU A 5 -2.27 -1.98 -2.07
C LEU A 5 -0.82 -1.81 -1.65
N ALA A 6 -0.32 -0.64 -1.75
CA ALA A 6 1.08 -0.40 -1.51
C ALA A 6 1.28 0.83 -0.66
N ALA A 7 1.48 0.63 0.61
CA ALA A 7 2.07 1.62 1.46
C ALA A 7 3.56 1.35 1.45
N GLY A 8 4.29 2.10 0.66
CA GLY A 8 5.73 1.95 0.61
C GLY A 8 6.36 2.62 1.80
N THR A 9 7.18 1.89 2.52
CA THR A 9 7.96 2.46 3.62
C THR A 9 9.41 2.55 3.22
N SER A 10 10.12 3.49 3.83
CA SER A 10 11.56 3.58 3.63
C SER A 10 12.24 2.29 4.09
N PRO A 11 13.19 1.75 3.33
CA PRO A 11 13.86 0.50 3.70
C PRO A 11 14.70 0.59 4.95
N ALA A 12 14.86 1.75 5.52
CA ALA A 12 15.64 1.91 6.75
C ALA A 12 15.04 1.24 7.97
N SER A 13 13.86 0.66 7.84
CA SER A 13 13.16 0.04 8.95
C SER A 13 13.54 -1.40 9.22
N ALA A 14 14.63 -1.89 8.69
CA ALA A 14 15.00 -3.30 8.79
C ALA A 14 15.52 -3.72 10.17
N GLY A 15 15.18 -3.01 11.24
CA GLY A 15 15.77 -3.27 12.55
C GLY A 15 15.17 -4.45 13.30
N THR A 16 13.92 -4.36 13.64
CA THR A 16 13.25 -5.39 14.42
C THR A 16 11.87 -5.67 13.84
N ASN A 17 11.42 -6.92 14.00
CA ASN A 17 10.14 -7.33 13.47
C ASN A 17 8.97 -6.56 14.10
N LEU A 18 9.05 -6.30 15.40
CA LEU A 18 7.98 -5.59 16.09
C LEU A 18 7.87 -4.15 15.61
N SER A 19 9.00 -3.48 15.49
CA SER A 19 9.04 -2.09 15.02
C SER A 19 8.52 -1.98 13.58
N ALA A 20 8.94 -2.91 12.71
CA ALA A 20 8.47 -2.95 11.33
C ALA A 20 6.97 -3.23 11.26
N ALA A 21 6.46 -4.13 12.10
CA ALA A 21 5.04 -4.45 12.14
C ALA A 21 4.20 -3.25 12.56
N LEU A 22 4.65 -2.50 13.57
CA LEU A 22 3.96 -1.30 14.02
C LEU A 22 3.97 -0.22 12.95
N ALA A 23 5.09 -0.01 12.29
CA ALA A 23 5.20 0.96 11.20
C ALA A 23 4.27 0.59 10.05
N THR A 24 4.20 -0.68 9.69
CA THR A 24 3.31 -1.16 8.63
C THR A 24 1.85 -0.90 8.98
N GLU A 25 1.45 -1.21 10.20
CA GLU A 25 0.08 -1.00 10.64
C GLU A 25 -0.28 0.48 10.65
N THR A 26 0.62 1.34 11.12
CA THR A 26 0.42 2.78 11.11
C THR A 26 0.30 3.29 9.68
N ALA A 27 1.14 2.82 8.77
CA ALA A 27 1.09 3.19 7.36
C ALA A 27 -0.23 2.77 6.72
N ARG A 28 -0.73 1.58 7.02
CA ARG A 28 -2.01 1.11 6.52
C ARG A 28 -3.16 2.01 6.95
N LYS A 29 -3.19 2.36 8.22
CA LYS A 29 -4.24 3.24 8.75
C LYS A 29 -4.20 4.61 8.10
N ALA A 30 -2.99 5.15 7.92
CA ALA A 30 -2.83 6.44 7.26
C ALA A 30 -3.29 6.37 5.79
N ALA A 31 -2.92 5.34 5.07
CA ALA A 31 -3.33 5.17 3.67
C ALA A 31 -4.85 5.02 3.55
N ARG A 32 -5.46 4.25 4.46
CA ARG A 32 -6.91 4.10 4.46
C ARG A 32 -7.61 5.42 4.74
N ALA A 33 -7.09 6.20 5.68
CA ALA A 33 -7.65 7.51 5.99
C ALA A 33 -7.58 8.45 4.77
N ILE A 34 -6.49 8.39 4.02
CA ILE A 34 -6.35 9.16 2.79
C ILE A 34 -7.39 8.73 1.74
N LEU A 35 -7.54 7.43 1.54
CA LEU A 35 -8.54 6.91 0.60
C LEU A 35 -9.94 7.37 0.96
N ASP A 36 -10.29 7.26 2.23
CA ASP A 36 -11.62 7.61 2.71
C ASP A 36 -11.86 9.12 2.57
N LYS A 37 -10.89 9.92 2.95
CA LYS A 37 -11.00 11.38 2.90
C LYS A 37 -11.18 11.89 1.49
N LEU A 38 -10.50 11.28 0.52
CA LEU A 38 -10.56 11.70 -0.88
C LEU A 38 -11.69 11.03 -1.65
N GLY A 39 -12.32 10.00 -1.08
CA GLY A 39 -13.29 9.19 -1.80
C GLY A 39 -12.66 8.50 -3.01
N TYR A 40 -11.39 8.17 -2.91
CA TYR A 40 -10.65 7.61 -4.04
C TYR A 40 -11.04 6.16 -4.32
N VAL A 41 -11.17 5.84 -5.60
CA VAL A 41 -11.42 4.47 -6.07
C VAL A 41 -10.25 4.05 -6.96
N GLY A 42 -9.60 2.97 -6.61
CA GLY A 42 -8.44 2.47 -7.34
C GLY A 42 -7.32 2.09 -6.39
N VAL A 43 -6.18 1.77 -6.96
CA VAL A 43 -4.96 1.50 -6.21
C VAL A 43 -4.23 2.81 -5.96
N ILE A 44 -3.71 2.97 -4.77
CA ILE A 44 -2.93 4.13 -4.39
C ILE A 44 -1.59 3.67 -3.81
N GLY A 45 -0.53 4.37 -4.15
CA GLY A 45 0.77 4.19 -3.53
C GLY A 45 1.03 5.35 -2.57
N VAL A 46 1.40 5.04 -1.35
CA VAL A 46 1.78 6.05 -0.37
C VAL A 46 3.16 5.69 0.17
N GLU A 47 4.10 6.58 -0.01
CA GLU A 47 5.46 6.42 0.51
C GLU A 47 5.62 7.20 1.80
N PHE A 48 6.27 6.57 2.77
CA PHE A 48 6.54 7.18 4.05
C PHE A 48 8.02 7.16 4.36
N PHE A 49 8.49 8.18 5.06
CA PHE A 49 9.76 8.09 5.78
C PHE A 49 9.47 7.56 7.18
N VAL A 50 10.29 6.63 7.63
CA VAL A 50 10.22 6.13 9.01
C VAL A 50 11.26 6.89 9.82
N LEU A 51 10.79 7.61 10.83
CA LEU A 51 11.66 8.42 11.68
C LEU A 51 12.35 7.55 12.73
N PRO A 52 13.47 8.03 13.30
CA PRO A 52 14.18 7.27 14.34
C PRO A 52 13.33 6.91 15.56
N ASP A 53 12.33 7.73 15.87
CA ASP A 53 11.42 7.47 17.00
C ASP A 53 10.26 6.52 16.64
N GLY A 54 10.25 6.01 15.41
CA GLY A 54 9.18 5.14 14.92
C GLY A 54 8.02 5.87 14.29
N GLY A 55 8.03 7.19 14.27
CA GLY A 55 6.98 7.96 13.61
C GLY A 55 7.07 7.88 12.09
N LEU A 56 5.98 8.20 11.42
CA LEU A 56 5.92 8.21 9.96
C LEU A 56 5.64 9.59 9.43
N VAL A 57 6.32 9.93 8.33
CA VAL A 57 6.07 11.16 7.59
C VAL A 57 5.78 10.77 6.15
N ALA A 58 4.64 11.21 5.63
CA ALA A 58 4.30 10.94 4.25
C ALA A 58 5.26 11.70 3.33
N ASN A 59 5.81 10.99 2.37
CA ASN A 59 6.71 11.58 1.37
C ASN A 59 5.98 11.82 0.05
N GLU A 60 5.27 10.80 -0.43
CA GLU A 60 4.63 10.86 -1.75
C GLU A 60 3.31 10.12 -1.71
N ILE A 61 2.33 10.67 -2.40
CA ILE A 61 1.05 10.00 -2.63
C ILE A 61 0.88 9.88 -4.13
N ALA A 62 0.71 8.65 -4.61
CA ALA A 62 0.49 8.37 -6.02
C ALA A 62 -0.87 7.69 -6.19
N PRO A 63 -1.90 8.42 -6.62
CA PRO A 63 -3.23 7.82 -6.83
C PRO A 63 -3.28 7.06 -8.16
N ARG A 64 -2.51 6.00 -8.23
CA ARG A 64 -2.33 5.14 -9.40
C ARG A 64 -1.55 3.91 -8.98
N VAL A 65 -1.39 2.94 -9.90
CA VAL A 65 -0.42 1.88 -9.72
C VAL A 65 0.97 2.49 -9.54
N HIS A 66 1.80 1.85 -8.77
CA HIS A 66 3.08 2.41 -8.34
C HIS A 66 4.18 1.35 -8.38
N ASN A 67 5.41 1.80 -8.58
CA ASN A 67 6.53 0.86 -8.66
C ASN A 67 6.73 0.06 -7.37
N SER A 68 6.34 0.59 -6.22
CA SER A 68 6.40 -0.16 -4.96
C SER A 68 5.45 -1.37 -4.93
N GLY A 69 4.50 -1.43 -5.86
CA GLY A 69 3.58 -2.55 -5.99
C GLY A 69 3.89 -3.49 -7.15
N HIS A 70 5.00 -3.28 -7.86
CA HIS A 70 5.34 -4.13 -9.01
C HIS A 70 5.59 -5.59 -8.62
N TRP A 71 6.00 -5.85 -7.40
CA TRP A 71 6.21 -7.21 -6.89
C TRP A 71 4.94 -8.06 -6.95
N THR A 72 3.77 -7.42 -6.98
CA THR A 72 2.49 -8.13 -6.98
C THR A 72 2.27 -8.94 -8.25
N GLU A 73 2.90 -8.57 -9.35
CA GLU A 73 2.75 -9.33 -10.60
C GLU A 73 3.26 -10.76 -10.45
N ALA A 74 4.38 -10.94 -9.75
CA ALA A 74 4.99 -12.26 -9.59
C ALA A 74 4.56 -12.95 -8.31
N ALA A 75 4.21 -12.22 -7.27
CA ALA A 75 4.01 -12.78 -5.93
C ALA A 75 2.56 -12.88 -5.49
N CYS A 76 1.62 -12.31 -6.23
CA CYS A 76 0.20 -12.34 -5.90
C CYS A 76 -0.61 -12.89 -7.06
N VAL A 77 -1.75 -13.51 -6.73
CA VAL A 77 -2.69 -13.96 -7.77
C VAL A 77 -3.23 -12.76 -8.54
N ILE A 78 -3.54 -11.70 -7.81
CA ILE A 78 -4.04 -10.45 -8.41
C ILE A 78 -2.97 -9.39 -8.30
N SER A 79 -2.50 -8.87 -9.43
CA SER A 79 -1.53 -7.79 -9.45
C SER A 79 -2.18 -6.45 -9.11
N GLN A 80 -1.34 -5.45 -8.81
CA GLN A 80 -1.85 -4.10 -8.59
C GLN A 80 -2.58 -3.56 -9.82
N PHE A 81 -2.14 -3.95 -11.01
CA PHE A 81 -2.78 -3.49 -12.25
C PHE A 81 -4.19 -4.05 -12.38
N GLU A 82 -4.35 -5.32 -12.16
CA GLU A 82 -5.67 -5.96 -12.22
C GLU A 82 -6.58 -5.41 -11.13
N GLN A 83 -6.08 -5.24 -9.91
CA GLN A 83 -6.85 -4.70 -8.80
C GLN A 83 -7.33 -3.29 -9.11
N HIS A 84 -6.46 -2.47 -9.70
CA HIS A 84 -6.80 -1.11 -10.08
C HIS A 84 -7.93 -1.09 -11.11
N ILE A 85 -7.83 -1.91 -12.14
CA ILE A 85 -8.86 -1.98 -13.18
C ILE A 85 -10.19 -2.48 -12.60
N ARG A 86 -10.14 -3.50 -11.73
CA ARG A 86 -11.35 -4.00 -11.08
C ARG A 86 -12.03 -2.91 -10.27
N ALA A 87 -11.26 -2.16 -9.48
CA ALA A 87 -11.81 -1.10 -8.66
C ALA A 87 -12.44 0.01 -9.51
N VAL A 88 -11.73 0.50 -10.51
CA VAL A 88 -12.21 1.58 -11.37
C VAL A 88 -13.44 1.16 -12.15
N ALA A 89 -13.49 -0.08 -12.60
CA ALA A 89 -14.63 -0.61 -13.35
C ALA A 89 -15.82 -1.01 -12.47
N GLY A 90 -15.68 -0.92 -11.15
CA GLY A 90 -16.75 -1.31 -10.23
C GLY A 90 -16.91 -2.82 -10.06
N HIS A 91 -15.91 -3.60 -10.45
CA HIS A 91 -15.92 -5.04 -10.27
C HIS A 91 -15.52 -5.43 -8.85
N THR A 92 -15.89 -6.67 -8.47
CA THR A 92 -15.43 -7.24 -7.21
C THR A 92 -13.91 -7.32 -7.21
N LEU A 93 -13.29 -6.86 -6.13
CA LEU A 93 -11.85 -6.93 -5.97
C LEU A 93 -11.41 -8.39 -5.78
N GLY A 94 -10.23 -8.71 -6.30
CA GLY A 94 -9.64 -10.02 -6.12
C GLY A 94 -8.90 -10.14 -4.80
N ASP A 95 -8.47 -11.35 -4.48
CA ASP A 95 -7.68 -11.62 -3.28
C ASP A 95 -6.27 -11.03 -3.45
N PRO A 96 -5.88 -10.06 -2.63
CA PRO A 96 -4.59 -9.39 -2.79
C PRO A 96 -3.44 -10.10 -2.08
N ARG A 97 -3.67 -11.26 -1.49
CA ARG A 97 -2.64 -11.92 -0.70
C ARG A 97 -1.48 -12.39 -1.56
N ARG A 98 -0.29 -12.28 -0.99
CA ARG A 98 0.89 -12.76 -1.66
C ARG A 98 0.97 -14.29 -1.49
N HIS A 99 1.42 -14.97 -2.54
CA HIS A 99 1.58 -16.43 -2.53
C HIS A 99 3.04 -16.85 -2.61
N SER A 100 3.94 -15.92 -2.83
CA SER A 100 5.38 -16.22 -2.87
C SER A 100 6.20 -15.06 -2.34
N ASP A 101 7.42 -15.38 -1.98
CA ASP A 101 8.36 -14.39 -1.42
C ASP A 101 9.10 -13.60 -2.49
#